data_f11af7320fb17828c17095d1fb280258
#
_entry.id   f11af7320fb17828c17095d1fb280258
#
_cell.length_a   1.000
_cell.length_b   1.000
_cell.length_c   1.000
_cell.angle_alpha   90.00
_cell.angle_beta   90.00
_cell.angle_gamma   90.00
#
_symmetry.space_group_name_H-M   'P 1'
#
loop_
_entity.id
_entity.type
_entity.pdbx_description
1 polymer ?
#
loop_
_entity_poly.entity_id
_entity_poly.type
_entity_poly.pdbx_seq_one_letter_code
_entity_poly.pdbx_strand_id
1 'polypeptide(L)'
;MKKTFIGTKTVKAEPMSAECANSMGYRVPTILMDTMGYEIEYEDGYKSWCPKDVFEKSYKVAETYIDRMKIEHADLSARLAKLSKALECSADEGIKKFGVKQYSLMIVQHEFMTHYADALEARIELALANDNASTL
;
A
#
# COMPACT_ATOMS: atom_id res chain seq x y z
N MET A 1 -20.47 -3.55 -18.60
CA MET A 1 -19.61 -4.48 -17.84
C MET A 1 -18.71 -3.70 -16.87
N LYS A 2 -18.63 -4.12 -15.61
CA LYS A 2 -17.75 -3.46 -14.61
C LYS A 2 -16.28 -3.76 -14.92
N LYS A 3 -15.43 -2.74 -14.83
CA LYS A 3 -13.97 -2.86 -14.98
C LYS A 3 -13.31 -2.68 -13.60
N THR A 4 -12.11 -3.20 -13.44
CA THR A 4 -11.30 -3.01 -12.22
C THR A 4 -10.43 -1.76 -12.36
N PHE A 5 -10.41 -0.94 -11.32
CA PHE A 5 -9.59 0.27 -11.24
C PHE A 5 -8.75 0.23 -9.96
N ILE A 6 -7.56 0.78 -10.02
CA ILE A 6 -6.67 0.98 -8.87
C ILE A 6 -6.62 2.48 -8.59
N GLY A 7 -6.91 2.88 -7.34
CA GLY A 7 -6.84 4.27 -6.91
C GLY A 7 -5.42 4.69 -6.52
N THR A 8 -5.09 5.96 -6.77
CA THR A 8 -3.78 6.57 -6.48
C THR A 8 -3.89 7.87 -5.69
N LYS A 9 -4.92 8.01 -4.85
CA LYS A 9 -5.16 9.25 -4.09
C LYS A 9 -4.29 9.37 -2.85
N THR A 10 -3.83 10.58 -2.57
CA THR A 10 -3.31 11.00 -1.27
C THR A 10 -4.41 11.83 -0.58
N VAL A 11 -4.65 11.58 0.70
CA VAL A 11 -5.69 12.24 1.49
C VAL A 11 -5.13 12.66 2.85
N LYS A 12 -5.79 13.59 3.51
CA LYS A 12 -5.61 13.87 4.94
C LYS A 12 -6.74 13.19 5.69
N ALA A 13 -6.44 12.61 6.82
CA ALA A 13 -7.46 11.94 7.63
C ALA A 13 -7.12 12.00 9.12
N GLU A 14 -8.17 11.96 9.93
CA GLU A 14 -8.03 11.86 11.38
C GLU A 14 -9.03 10.83 11.93
N PRO A 15 -8.70 10.15 13.03
CA PRO A 15 -9.63 9.24 13.67
C PRO A 15 -10.91 9.96 14.09
N MET A 16 -12.05 9.37 13.81
CA MET A 16 -13.35 9.89 14.19
C MET A 16 -14.32 8.73 14.42
N SER A 17 -14.98 8.71 15.58
CA SER A 17 -16.02 7.71 15.85
C SER A 17 -17.22 7.89 14.92
N ALA A 18 -17.93 6.82 14.67
CA ALA A 18 -19.17 6.85 13.90
C ALA A 18 -20.22 7.77 14.54
N GLU A 19 -20.32 7.77 15.86
CA GLU A 19 -21.22 8.65 16.61
C GLU A 19 -20.89 10.13 16.39
N CYS A 20 -19.60 10.50 16.45
CA CYS A 20 -19.16 11.85 16.17
C CYS A 20 -19.45 12.24 14.72
N ALA A 21 -19.14 11.36 13.77
CA ALA A 21 -19.42 11.58 12.34
C ALA A 21 -20.92 11.82 12.10
N ASN A 22 -21.78 11.00 12.70
CA ASN A 22 -23.22 11.17 12.59
C ASN A 22 -23.70 12.51 13.16
N SER A 23 -23.16 12.93 14.30
CA SER A 23 -23.48 14.25 14.90
C SER A 23 -23.02 15.42 14.03
N MET A 24 -22.01 15.25 13.23
CA MET A 24 -21.50 16.24 12.28
C MET A 24 -22.23 16.24 10.93
N GLY A 25 -23.21 15.37 10.75
CA GLY A 25 -24.02 15.29 9.53
C GLY A 25 -23.52 14.30 8.48
N TYR A 26 -22.49 13.51 8.78
CA TYR A 26 -22.09 12.42 7.88
C TYR A 26 -23.11 11.29 7.91
N ARG A 27 -23.31 10.67 6.76
CA ARG A 27 -24.23 9.54 6.66
C ARG A 27 -23.53 8.27 7.16
N VAL A 28 -23.94 7.81 8.37
CA VAL A 28 -23.39 6.62 9.00
C VAL A 28 -24.50 5.56 9.11
N PRO A 29 -24.28 4.34 8.56
CA PRO A 29 -25.23 3.24 8.74
C PRO A 29 -25.42 2.92 10.22
N THR A 30 -26.66 2.66 10.66
CA THR A 30 -27.01 2.38 12.06
C THR A 30 -26.18 1.23 12.66
N ILE A 31 -25.89 0.20 11.87
CA ILE A 31 -25.08 -0.95 12.27
C ILE A 31 -23.64 -0.59 12.63
N LEU A 32 -23.13 0.56 12.17
CA LEU A 32 -21.76 1.01 12.39
C LEU A 32 -21.61 2.06 13.49
N MET A 33 -22.71 2.43 14.20
CA MET A 33 -22.71 3.54 15.18
C MET A 33 -21.72 3.36 16.33
N ASP A 34 -21.46 2.13 16.75
CA ASP A 34 -20.50 1.83 17.83
C ASP A 34 -19.06 1.60 17.32
N THR A 35 -18.75 1.96 16.08
CA THR A 35 -17.44 1.71 15.48
C THR A 35 -16.58 2.96 15.40
N MET A 36 -15.27 2.75 15.27
CA MET A 36 -14.31 3.79 14.94
C MET A 36 -14.09 3.87 13.43
N GLY A 37 -13.73 5.05 12.96
CA GLY A 37 -13.38 5.31 11.57
C GLY A 37 -12.49 6.51 11.43
N TYR A 38 -12.51 7.11 10.27
CA TYR A 38 -11.73 8.29 9.93
C TYR A 38 -12.57 9.31 9.18
N GLU A 39 -12.42 10.59 9.54
CA GLU A 39 -12.80 11.68 8.66
C GLU A 39 -11.70 11.84 7.62
N ILE A 40 -12.07 11.84 6.36
CA ILE A 40 -11.15 11.95 5.23
C ILE A 40 -11.37 13.31 4.56
N GLU A 41 -10.29 14.05 4.31
CA GLU A 41 -10.29 15.26 3.50
C GLU A 41 -9.53 15.00 2.21
N TYR A 42 -10.22 15.14 1.08
CA TYR A 42 -9.65 15.01 -0.27
C TYR A 42 -9.00 16.32 -0.72
N GLU A 43 -8.17 16.25 -1.76
CA GLU A 43 -7.43 17.40 -2.28
C GLU A 43 -8.32 18.60 -2.68
N ASP A 44 -9.53 18.34 -3.14
CA ASP A 44 -10.52 19.34 -3.51
C ASP A 44 -11.30 19.94 -2.31
N GLY A 45 -10.98 19.50 -1.10
CA GLY A 45 -11.64 19.93 0.13
C GLY A 45 -12.89 19.14 0.49
N TYR A 46 -13.33 18.20 -0.35
CA TYR A 46 -14.44 17.31 -0.02
C TYR A 46 -14.07 16.43 1.18
N LYS A 47 -15.04 16.26 2.08
CA LYS A 47 -14.87 15.43 3.28
C LYS A 47 -15.87 14.29 3.32
N SER A 48 -15.43 13.16 3.82
CA SER A 48 -16.27 11.99 4.06
C SER A 48 -15.83 11.25 5.31
N TRP A 49 -16.68 10.39 5.83
CA TRP A 49 -16.32 9.46 6.91
C TRP A 49 -16.25 8.04 6.35
N CYS A 50 -15.29 7.26 6.85
CA CYS A 50 -15.08 5.88 6.44
C CYS A 50 -14.79 5.01 7.66
N PRO A 51 -15.38 3.81 7.76
CA PRO A 51 -15.04 2.85 8.81
C PRO A 51 -13.55 2.52 8.80
N LYS A 52 -12.99 2.30 10.01
CA LYS A 52 -11.56 2.05 10.21
C LYS A 52 -11.00 0.95 9.29
N ASP A 53 -11.66 -0.21 9.26
CA ASP A 53 -11.18 -1.35 8.48
C ASP A 53 -11.16 -1.06 6.97
N VAL A 54 -12.15 -0.35 6.47
CA VAL A 54 -12.24 0.04 5.06
C VAL A 54 -11.16 1.06 4.73
N PHE A 55 -10.96 2.05 5.59
CA PHE A 55 -9.93 3.08 5.41
C PHE A 55 -8.52 2.47 5.41
N GLU A 56 -8.18 1.68 6.41
CA GLU A 56 -6.83 1.11 6.58
C GLU A 56 -6.45 0.09 5.51
N LYS A 57 -7.42 -0.48 4.80
CA LYS A 57 -7.15 -1.30 3.60
C LYS A 57 -6.67 -0.48 2.40
N SER A 58 -7.14 0.75 2.29
CA SER A 58 -6.88 1.62 1.13
C SER A 58 -5.76 2.63 1.37
N TYR A 59 -5.54 3.03 2.62
CA TYR A 59 -4.61 4.10 2.96
C TYR A 59 -3.62 3.66 4.04
N LYS A 60 -2.37 4.08 3.89
CA LYS A 60 -1.29 3.86 4.85
C LYS A 60 -0.72 5.21 5.28
N VAL A 61 -0.26 5.29 6.53
CA VAL A 61 0.38 6.51 7.06
C VAL A 61 1.60 6.86 6.21
N ALA A 62 1.70 8.11 5.77
CA ALA A 62 2.76 8.62 4.91
C ALA A 62 3.30 9.99 5.39
N GLU A 63 3.40 10.18 6.70
CA GLU A 63 3.87 11.43 7.30
C GLU A 63 5.36 11.65 7.06
N THR A 64 6.17 10.62 7.24
CA THR A 64 7.62 10.71 7.14
C THR A 64 8.15 10.01 5.87
N TYR A 65 9.41 10.31 5.51
CA TYR A 65 10.07 9.60 4.42
C TYR A 65 10.25 8.10 4.72
N ILE A 66 10.37 7.75 6.02
CA ILE A 66 10.44 6.34 6.47
C ILE A 66 9.11 5.64 6.19
N ASP A 67 7.99 6.28 6.51
CA ASP A 67 6.66 5.74 6.21
C ASP A 67 6.49 5.49 4.71
N ARG A 68 6.91 6.45 3.88
CA ARG A 68 6.83 6.31 2.42
C ARG A 68 7.71 5.17 1.89
N MET A 69 8.93 5.01 2.44
CA MET A 69 9.79 3.88 2.08
C MET A 69 9.17 2.53 2.48
N LYS A 70 8.53 2.47 3.65
CA LYS A 70 7.83 1.24 4.10
C LYS A 70 6.67 0.88 3.18
N ILE A 71 5.89 1.87 2.74
CA ILE A 71 4.79 1.67 1.77
C ILE A 71 5.35 1.13 0.45
N GLU A 72 6.39 1.78 -0.07
CA GLU A 72 7.05 1.38 -1.32
C GLU A 72 7.63 -0.03 -1.23
N HIS A 73 8.32 -0.34 -0.13
CA HIS A 73 8.89 -1.67 0.11
C HIS A 73 7.81 -2.75 0.18
N ALA A 74 6.71 -2.50 0.90
CA ALA A 74 5.60 -3.45 1.02
C ALA A 74 4.93 -3.72 -0.34
N ASP A 75 4.69 -2.68 -1.13
CA ASP A 75 4.10 -2.79 -2.46
C ASP A 75 5.04 -3.51 -3.44
N LEU A 76 6.31 -3.15 -3.45
CA LEU A 76 7.34 -3.80 -4.26
C LEU A 76 7.48 -5.29 -3.90
N SER A 77 7.53 -5.62 -2.60
CA SER A 77 7.64 -7.00 -2.11
C SER A 77 6.43 -7.85 -2.51
N ALA A 78 5.23 -7.29 -2.45
CA ALA A 78 4.01 -7.98 -2.87
C ALA A 78 4.02 -8.26 -4.38
N ARG A 79 4.46 -7.30 -5.19
CA ARG A 79 4.61 -7.49 -6.65
C ARG A 79 5.71 -8.48 -6.98
N LEU A 80 6.84 -8.42 -6.27
CA LEU A 80 7.96 -9.36 -6.42
C LEU A 80 7.54 -10.79 -6.10
N ALA A 81 6.76 -11.00 -5.04
CA ALA A 81 6.24 -12.32 -4.68
C ALA A 81 5.38 -12.91 -5.81
N LYS A 82 4.53 -12.11 -6.44
CA LYS A 82 3.72 -12.56 -7.59
C LYS A 82 4.57 -12.92 -8.80
N LEU A 83 5.60 -12.11 -9.09
CA LEU A 83 6.53 -12.38 -10.18
C LEU A 83 7.36 -13.65 -9.91
N SER A 84 7.86 -13.81 -8.68
CA SER A 84 8.58 -15.02 -8.25
C SER A 84 7.73 -16.26 -8.47
N LYS A 85 6.46 -16.21 -8.08
CA LYS A 85 5.51 -17.31 -8.26
C LYS A 85 5.30 -17.63 -9.75
N ALA A 86 5.18 -16.62 -10.59
CA ALA A 86 5.05 -16.82 -12.05
C ALA A 86 6.28 -17.44 -12.68
N LEU A 87 7.47 -17.24 -12.07
CA LEU A 87 8.75 -17.79 -12.52
C LEU A 87 9.08 -19.16 -11.88
N GLU A 88 8.21 -19.71 -11.04
CA GLU A 88 8.35 -21.09 -10.49
C GLU A 88 8.00 -22.13 -11.54
N CYS A 89 8.81 -22.20 -12.61
CA CYS A 89 8.64 -23.14 -13.71
C CYS A 89 9.99 -23.39 -14.38
N SER A 90 10.07 -24.44 -15.19
CA SER A 90 11.25 -24.65 -16.05
C SER A 90 11.36 -23.55 -17.11
N ALA A 91 12.55 -23.34 -17.65
CA ALA A 91 12.76 -22.38 -18.73
C ALA A 91 11.87 -22.70 -19.95
N ASP A 92 11.74 -23.96 -20.31
CA ASP A 92 10.89 -24.38 -21.43
C ASP A 92 9.42 -24.05 -21.21
N GLU A 93 8.91 -24.28 -20.00
CA GLU A 93 7.54 -23.93 -19.61
C GLU A 93 7.31 -22.42 -19.62
N GLY A 94 8.27 -21.64 -19.10
CA GLY A 94 8.20 -20.18 -19.10
C GLY A 94 8.19 -19.61 -20.51
N ILE A 95 9.08 -20.08 -21.37
CA ILE A 95 9.15 -19.69 -22.80
C ILE A 95 7.86 -20.03 -23.51
N LYS A 96 7.31 -21.22 -23.29
CA LYS A 96 6.05 -21.65 -23.89
C LYS A 96 4.88 -20.78 -23.45
N LYS A 97 4.82 -20.40 -22.18
CA LYS A 97 3.72 -19.64 -21.59
C LYS A 97 3.78 -18.16 -21.95
N PHE A 98 4.94 -17.53 -21.91
CA PHE A 98 5.12 -16.09 -22.02
C PHE A 98 5.80 -15.65 -23.33
N GLY A 99 6.42 -16.56 -24.06
CA GLY A 99 7.32 -16.25 -25.18
C GLY A 99 8.73 -15.89 -24.70
N VAL A 100 9.73 -16.11 -25.56
CA VAL A 100 11.16 -15.91 -25.23
C VAL A 100 11.45 -14.49 -24.70
N LYS A 101 10.98 -13.48 -25.40
CA LYS A 101 11.28 -12.08 -25.06
C LYS A 101 10.65 -11.68 -23.71
N GLN A 102 9.37 -11.98 -23.52
CA GLN A 102 8.67 -11.65 -22.28
C GLN A 102 9.26 -12.41 -21.09
N TYR A 103 9.50 -13.69 -21.24
CA TYR A 103 10.11 -14.53 -20.19
C TYR A 103 11.49 -14.00 -19.76
N SER A 104 12.36 -13.67 -20.74
CA SER A 104 13.67 -13.08 -20.45
C SER A 104 13.58 -11.76 -19.70
N LEU A 105 12.67 -10.88 -20.09
CA LEU A 105 12.43 -9.61 -19.40
C LEU A 105 11.86 -9.80 -17.99
N MET A 106 11.02 -10.79 -17.78
CA MET A 106 10.50 -11.14 -16.43
C MET A 106 11.62 -11.57 -15.49
N ILE A 107 12.59 -12.35 -15.99
CA ILE A 107 13.78 -12.74 -15.21
C ILE A 107 14.61 -11.51 -14.81
N VAL A 108 14.88 -10.63 -15.76
CA VAL A 108 15.62 -9.37 -15.51
C VAL A 108 14.86 -8.48 -14.53
N GLN A 109 13.55 -8.33 -14.71
CA GLN A 109 12.69 -7.57 -13.79
C GLN A 109 12.76 -8.13 -12.38
N HIS A 110 12.68 -9.44 -12.23
CA HIS A 110 12.77 -10.12 -10.93
C HIS A 110 14.11 -9.80 -10.23
N GLU A 111 15.21 -9.86 -10.95
CA GLU A 111 16.53 -9.54 -10.41
C GLU A 111 16.61 -8.09 -9.90
N PHE A 112 16.22 -7.12 -10.72
CA PHE A 112 16.23 -5.71 -10.32
C PHE A 112 15.25 -5.40 -9.18
N MET A 113 14.08 -6.00 -9.18
CA MET A 113 13.12 -5.84 -8.07
C MET A 113 13.68 -6.39 -6.76
N THR A 114 14.38 -7.53 -6.80
CA THR A 114 15.02 -8.13 -5.62
C THR A 114 16.08 -7.18 -5.06
N HIS A 115 16.99 -6.68 -5.88
CA HIS A 115 18.01 -5.72 -5.45
C HIS A 115 17.42 -4.42 -4.93
N TYR A 116 16.37 -3.93 -5.57
CA TYR A 116 15.68 -2.71 -5.12
C TYR A 116 15.00 -2.93 -3.75
N ALA A 117 14.31 -4.04 -3.56
CA ALA A 117 13.70 -4.38 -2.28
C ALA A 117 14.73 -4.48 -1.16
N ASP A 118 15.86 -5.13 -1.41
CA ASP A 118 16.97 -5.25 -0.44
C ASP A 118 17.54 -3.86 -0.08
N ALA A 119 17.72 -2.99 -1.06
CA ALA A 119 18.22 -1.62 -0.84
C ALA A 119 17.24 -0.79 0.00
N LEU A 120 15.93 -0.89 -0.26
CA LEU A 120 14.91 -0.20 0.54
C LEU A 120 14.88 -0.72 1.97
N GLU A 121 14.94 -2.03 2.16
CA GLU A 121 14.98 -2.64 3.50
C GLU A 121 16.17 -2.15 4.30
N ALA A 122 17.37 -2.16 3.71
CA ALA A 122 18.58 -1.64 4.34
C ALA A 122 18.48 -0.15 4.70
N ARG A 123 17.87 0.65 3.84
CA ARG A 123 17.62 2.08 4.10
C ARG A 123 16.63 2.31 5.24
N ILE A 124 15.57 1.52 5.29
CA ILE A 124 14.58 1.59 6.37
C ILE A 124 15.23 1.22 7.71
N GLU A 125 15.98 0.13 7.75
CA GLU A 125 16.70 -0.32 8.95
C GLU A 125 17.68 0.74 9.46
N LEU A 126 18.46 1.34 8.55
CA LEU A 126 19.41 2.42 8.87
C LEU A 126 18.69 3.65 9.42
N ALA A 127 17.59 4.06 8.79
CA ALA A 127 16.80 5.21 9.23
C ALA A 127 16.20 5.00 10.62
N LEU A 128 15.66 3.81 10.89
CA LEU A 128 15.11 3.44 12.19
C LEU A 128 16.21 3.39 13.28
N ALA A 129 17.38 2.89 12.95
CA ALA A 129 18.53 2.87 13.87
C ALA A 129 18.99 4.30 14.22
N ASN A 130 19.02 5.20 13.25
CA ASN A 130 19.38 6.61 13.46
C ASN A 130 18.34 7.34 14.32
N ASP A 131 17.05 7.11 14.11
CA ASP A 131 15.99 7.68 14.94
C ASP A 131 16.08 7.20 16.38
N ASN A 132 16.33 5.92 16.61
CA ASN A 132 16.54 5.36 17.94
C ASN A 132 17.78 5.93 18.62
N ALA A 133 18.86 6.17 17.91
CA ALA A 133 20.07 6.81 18.44
C ALA A 133 19.83 8.27 18.83
N SER A 134 18.96 8.98 18.12
CA SER A 134 18.61 10.39 18.42
C SER A 134 17.74 10.56 19.66
N THR A 135 17.07 9.49 20.11
CA THR A 135 16.23 9.48 21.32
C THR A 135 16.99 9.10 22.59
N LEU A 136 18.23 8.67 22.47
CA LEU A 136 19.14 8.38 23.59
C LEU A 136 20.01 9.59 23.91
#